data_ceb8605ad4a93f6f4b5867df14fa4d9c
#
_entry.id   ceb8605ad4a93f6f4b5867df14fa4d9c
#
_cell.length_a   1.000
_cell.length_b   1.000
_cell.length_c   1.000
_cell.angle_alpha   90.00
_cell.angle_beta   90.00
_cell.angle_gamma   90.00
#
_symmetry.space_group_name_H-M   'P 1'
#
loop_
_entity.id
_entity.type
_entity.pdbx_description
1 polymer ?
#
loop_
_entity_poly.entity_id
_entity_poly.type
_entity_poly.pdbx_seq_one_letter_code
_entity_poly.pdbx_strand_id
1 'polypeptide(L)'
;FEKAKKVILGVCKKNKMILNIPAPAINIVEHGDSSINISAKVWCKNADYWDVKFYMLEKVKVAFDENGIEIPFNQLEVTLKK
;
A
#
# COMPACT_ATOMS: atom_id res chain seq x y z
N PHE A 1 12.98 6.33 2.85
CA PHE A 1 11.58 5.90 3.02
C PHE A 1 10.58 6.71 2.20
N GLU A 2 10.94 7.94 1.85
CA GLU A 2 10.05 8.76 1.01
C GLU A 2 9.81 8.14 -0.36
N LYS A 3 10.82 7.52 -0.94
CA LYS A 3 10.68 6.85 -2.22
C LYS A 3 9.68 5.70 -2.14
N ALA A 4 9.78 4.88 -1.10
CA ALA A 4 8.86 3.75 -0.91
C ALA A 4 7.42 4.24 -0.76
N LYS A 5 7.23 5.30 0.04
CA LYS A 5 5.90 5.90 0.23
C LYS A 5 5.31 6.42 -1.08
N LYS A 6 6.12 7.13 -1.87
CA LYS A 6 5.66 7.65 -3.16
C LYS A 6 5.29 6.54 -4.13
N VAL A 7 6.06 5.45 -4.13
CA VAL A 7 5.79 4.29 -5.00
C VAL A 7 4.45 3.67 -4.62
N ILE A 8 4.19 3.47 -3.33
CA ILE A 8 2.92 2.89 -2.87
C ILE A 8 1.75 3.81 -3.22
N LEU A 9 1.89 5.10 -3.00
CA LEU A 9 0.85 6.07 -3.35
C LEU A 9 0.57 6.08 -4.86
N GLY A 10 1.60 5.94 -5.67
CA GLY A 10 1.45 5.83 -7.11
C GLY A 10 0.67 4.60 -7.54
N VAL A 11 0.91 3.47 -6.87
CA VAL A 11 0.15 2.24 -7.11
C VAL A 11 -1.33 2.46 -6.78
N CYS A 12 -1.61 3.12 -5.65
CA CYS A 12 -2.98 3.42 -5.25
C CYS A 12 -3.71 4.29 -6.28
N LYS A 13 -3.03 5.30 -6.81
CA LYS A 13 -3.65 6.23 -7.76
C LYS A 13 -4.04 5.58 -9.08
N LYS A 14 -3.39 4.50 -9.45
CA LYS A 14 -3.67 3.80 -10.71
C LYS A 14 -4.91 2.93 -10.64
N ASN A 15 -5.45 2.70 -9.47
CA ASN A 15 -6.63 1.86 -9.30
C ASN A 15 -7.83 2.69 -8.88
N LYS A 16 -8.84 2.74 -9.75
CA LYS A 16 -10.05 3.53 -9.51
C LYS A 16 -10.93 2.98 -8.40
N MET A 17 -10.74 1.71 -8.02
CA MET A 17 -11.48 1.11 -6.92
C MET A 17 -11.00 1.61 -5.56
N ILE A 18 -9.78 2.16 -5.50
CA ILE A 18 -9.26 2.74 -4.27
C ILE A 18 -9.75 4.17 -4.15
N LEU A 19 -10.44 4.48 -3.05
CA LEU A 19 -11.03 5.78 -2.85
C LEU A 19 -9.97 6.85 -2.59
N ASN A 20 -10.25 8.07 -3.02
CA ASN A 20 -9.39 9.22 -2.76
C ASN A 20 -9.73 9.88 -1.42
N ILE A 21 -10.95 9.69 -0.94
CA ILE A 21 -11.45 10.24 0.32
C ILE A 21 -12.19 9.14 1.07
N PRO A 22 -11.69 8.67 2.22
CA PRO A 22 -10.40 9.06 2.84
C PRO A 22 -9.19 8.66 1.99
N ALA A 23 -8.16 9.50 2.02
CA ALA A 23 -6.94 9.21 1.26
C ALA A 23 -6.19 8.01 1.82
N PRO A 24 -5.48 7.26 0.98
CA PRO A 24 -4.63 6.17 1.48
C PRO A 24 -3.63 6.67 2.51
N ALA A 25 -3.43 5.91 3.57
CA ALA A 25 -2.48 6.23 4.63
C ALA A 25 -1.33 5.22 4.60
N ILE A 26 -0.12 5.72 4.38
CA ILE A 26 1.08 4.88 4.31
C ILE A 26 1.97 5.23 5.49
N ASN A 27 2.31 4.22 6.28
CA ASN A 27 3.20 4.37 7.44
C ASN A 27 4.40 3.45 7.29
N ILE A 28 5.59 4.01 7.52
CA ILE A 28 6.83 3.25 7.52
C ILE A 28 7.50 3.49 8.87
N VAL A 29 7.69 2.41 9.61
CA VAL A 29 8.27 2.47 10.95
C VAL A 29 9.55 1.65 10.99
N GLU A 30 10.64 2.27 11.44
CA GLU A 30 11.91 1.60 11.64
C GLU A 30 12.08 1.26 13.10
N HIS A 31 12.41 0.00 13.38
CA HIS A 31 12.69 -0.46 14.74
C HIS A 31 14.19 -0.52 14.99
N GLY A 32 14.58 -0.40 16.25
CA GLY A 32 15.99 -0.34 16.65
C GLY A 32 16.81 -1.59 16.32
N ASP A 33 16.15 -2.71 16.04
CA ASP A 33 16.80 -3.95 15.65
C ASP A 33 16.99 -4.07 14.13
N SER A 34 16.88 -2.97 13.41
CA SER A 34 16.97 -2.89 11.95
C SER A 34 15.78 -3.47 11.22
N SER A 35 14.69 -3.72 11.91
CA SER A 35 13.43 -4.13 11.28
C SER A 35 12.68 -2.93 10.75
N ILE A 36 12.07 -3.09 9.58
CA ILE A 36 11.26 -2.04 8.97
C ILE A 36 9.87 -2.58 8.70
N ASN A 37 8.85 -1.89 9.19
CA ASN A 37 7.47 -2.23 8.94
C ASN A 37 6.83 -1.19 8.03
N ILE A 38 6.24 -1.65 6.95
CA ILE A 38 5.46 -0.80 6.04
C ILE A 38 4.01 -1.20 6.18
N SER A 39 3.16 -0.23 6.51
CA SER A 39 1.72 -0.47 6.53
C SER A 39 1.03 0.49 5.58
N ALA A 40 0.04 -0.03 4.85
CA ALA A 40 -0.77 0.76 3.95
C ALA A 40 -2.22 0.54 4.30
N LYS A 41 -2.95 1.63 4.52
CA LYS A 41 -4.38 1.59 4.78
C LYS A 41 -5.09 2.27 3.63
N VAL A 42 -5.95 1.51 2.94
CA VAL A 42 -6.69 2.03 1.80
C VAL A 42 -8.18 1.75 1.99
N TRP A 43 -9.02 2.59 1.39
CA TRP A 43 -10.46 2.46 1.50
C TRP A 43 -11.06 2.13 0.15
N CYS A 44 -12.05 1.24 0.15
CA CYS A 44 -12.77 0.84 -1.07
C CYS A 44 -14.21 0.47 -0.73
N LYS A 45 -15.02 0.21 -1.75
CA LYS A 45 -16.38 -0.30 -1.57
C LYS A 45 -16.33 -1.79 -1.24
N ASN A 46 -17.39 -2.29 -0.58
CA ASN A 46 -17.49 -3.70 -0.21
C ASN A 46 -17.25 -4.64 -1.39
N ALA A 47 -17.84 -4.33 -2.54
CA ALA A 47 -17.72 -5.18 -3.73
C ALA A 47 -16.29 -5.29 -4.26
N ASP A 48 -15.45 -4.32 -3.92
CA ASP A 48 -14.09 -4.23 -4.46
C ASP A 48 -13.02 -4.74 -3.49
N TYR A 49 -13.42 -5.21 -2.31
CA TYR A 49 -12.50 -5.54 -1.23
C TYR A 49 -11.38 -6.50 -1.66
N TRP A 50 -11.77 -7.65 -2.20
CA TRP A 50 -10.79 -8.68 -2.57
C TRP A 50 -9.94 -8.26 -3.75
N ASP A 51 -10.54 -7.58 -4.73
CA ASP A 51 -9.81 -7.09 -5.89
C ASP A 51 -8.75 -6.07 -5.48
N VAL A 52 -9.09 -5.15 -4.58
CA VAL A 52 -8.15 -4.16 -4.08
C VAL A 52 -7.04 -4.82 -3.27
N LYS A 53 -7.40 -5.78 -2.42
CA LYS A 53 -6.42 -6.48 -1.60
C LYS A 53 -5.38 -7.20 -2.46
N PHE A 54 -5.82 -7.99 -3.42
CA PHE A 54 -4.90 -8.71 -4.32
C PHE A 54 -4.10 -7.74 -5.18
N TYR A 55 -4.73 -6.69 -5.69
CA TYR A 55 -4.05 -5.67 -6.47
C TYR A 55 -2.90 -5.05 -5.71
N MET A 56 -3.15 -4.63 -4.47
CA MET A 56 -2.11 -3.98 -3.66
C MET A 56 -0.95 -4.93 -3.37
N LEU A 57 -1.25 -6.16 -2.96
CA LEU A 57 -0.20 -7.13 -2.64
C LEU A 57 0.69 -7.42 -3.85
N GLU A 58 0.10 -7.55 -5.03
CA GLU A 58 0.84 -7.85 -6.25
C GLU A 58 1.56 -6.63 -6.80
N LYS A 59 0.85 -5.51 -6.95
CA LYS A 59 1.40 -4.34 -7.65
C LYS A 59 2.43 -3.57 -6.83
N VAL A 60 2.30 -3.55 -5.51
CA VAL A 60 3.32 -2.92 -4.66
C VAL A 60 4.62 -3.71 -4.75
N LYS A 61 4.54 -5.04 -4.75
CA LYS A 61 5.74 -5.86 -4.90
C LYS A 61 6.44 -5.60 -6.23
N VAL A 62 5.68 -5.61 -7.32
CA VAL A 62 6.25 -5.34 -8.65
C VAL A 62 6.88 -3.95 -8.70
N ALA A 63 6.18 -2.94 -8.17
CA ALA A 63 6.67 -1.58 -8.18
C ALA A 63 7.95 -1.43 -7.34
N PHE A 64 8.03 -2.12 -6.21
CA PHE A 64 9.24 -2.12 -5.38
C PHE A 64 10.41 -2.74 -6.13
N ASP A 65 10.19 -3.88 -6.78
CA ASP A 65 11.22 -4.54 -7.56
C ASP A 65 11.73 -3.63 -8.70
N GLU A 66 10.83 -2.97 -9.40
CA GLU A 66 11.16 -2.06 -10.49
C GLU A 66 11.95 -0.83 -10.03
N ASN A 67 11.76 -0.42 -8.79
CA ASN A 67 12.40 0.77 -8.23
C ASN A 67 13.60 0.44 -7.34
N GLY A 68 14.01 -0.83 -7.29
CA GLY A 68 15.15 -1.24 -6.48
C GLY A 68 14.92 -1.14 -4.98
N ILE A 69 13.67 -1.22 -4.54
CA ILE A 69 13.31 -1.17 -3.12
C ILE A 69 13.24 -2.60 -2.60
N GLU A 70 14.12 -2.92 -1.63
CA GLU A 70 14.21 -4.26 -1.09
C GLU A 70 13.49 -4.44 0.25
N ILE A 71 12.69 -3.45 0.65
CA ILE A 71 11.95 -3.50 1.90
C ILE A 71 10.70 -4.37 1.71
N PRO A 72 10.49 -5.41 2.52
CA PRO A 72 9.28 -6.22 2.39
C PRO A 72 8.03 -5.40 2.76
N PHE A 73 7.00 -5.53 1.94
CA PHE A 73 5.71 -4.92 2.21
C PHE A 73 4.94 -5.91 3.11
N ASN A 74 5.00 -5.69 4.41
CA ASN A 74 4.57 -6.69 5.38
C ASN A 74 3.21 -6.45 6.02
N GLN A 75 2.57 -5.31 5.77
CA GLN A 75 1.24 -5.05 6.31
C GLN A 75 0.37 -4.30 5.31
N LEU A 76 -0.83 -4.82 5.09
CA LEU A 76 -1.83 -4.17 4.27
C LEU A 76 -3.17 -4.21 4.99
N GLU A 77 -3.82 -3.05 5.11
CA GLU A 77 -5.15 -2.96 5.66
C GLU A 77 -6.08 -2.37 4.60
N VAL A 78 -7.10 -3.12 4.21
CA VAL A 78 -8.14 -2.64 3.30
C VAL A 78 -9.38 -2.38 4.14
N THR A 79 -9.85 -1.13 4.14
CA THR A 79 -10.98 -0.72 4.95
C THR A 79 -12.17 -0.43 4.04
N LEU A 80 -13.33 -0.90 4.48
CA LEU A 80 -14.56 -0.68 3.74
C LEU A 80 -15.17 0.66 4.13
N LYS A 81 -15.54 1.44 3.13
CA LYS A 81 -16.27 2.67 3.36
C LYS A 81 -17.76 2.40 3.23
N LYS A 82 -18.47 2.71 4.28
CA LYS A 82 -19.92 2.54 4.29
C LYS A 82 -20.61 3.77 3.70
#